data_450422db844a557ec03f8d0e226c34ea
#
_entry.id   450422db844a557ec03f8d0e226c34ea
#
_cell.length_a   1.000
_cell.length_b   1.000
_cell.length_c   1.000
_cell.angle_alpha   90.00
_cell.angle_beta   90.00
_cell.angle_gamma   90.00
#
_symmetry.space_group_name_H-M   'P 1'
#
loop_
_entity.id
_entity.type
_entity.pdbx_description
1 polymer ?
#
loop_
_entity_poly.entity_id
_entity_poly.type
_entity_poly.pdbx_seq_one_letter_code
_entity_poly.pdbx_strand_id
1 'polypeptide(L)'
;MNKTQGRNVVVVGTQWGDEGKGKLVDWLTETAQGVVRFQGGHNAGHTLVINGVKTALHLIPSGIMRAGVKCYVGNGVVLSVPKLLEEIAGLEKAGVEVRSRLRVSDACPLILPYHVALDVAREAAKEKAGTAKIGTTGRGIGPAYELSLIHI
;
A
#
# COMPACT_ATOMS: atom_id res chain seq x y z
N MET A 1 -11.34 -14.31 34.84
CA MET A 1 -11.06 -14.22 33.41
C MET A 1 -10.77 -12.77 33.09
N ASN A 2 -9.49 -12.38 33.00
CA ASN A 2 -9.11 -11.05 32.56
C ASN A 2 -9.43 -10.95 31.07
N LYS A 3 -10.44 -10.13 30.73
CA LYS A 3 -10.67 -9.71 29.33
C LYS A 3 -9.48 -8.83 28.95
N THR A 4 -8.55 -9.38 28.21
CA THR A 4 -7.53 -8.58 27.52
C THR A 4 -8.28 -7.67 26.55
N GLN A 5 -8.42 -6.40 26.93
CA GLN A 5 -8.98 -5.37 26.09
C GLN A 5 -8.01 -5.20 24.92
N GLY A 6 -8.41 -5.62 23.72
CA GLY A 6 -7.63 -5.44 22.50
C GLY A 6 -7.35 -3.95 22.30
N ARG A 7 -6.09 -3.58 22.10
CA ARG A 7 -5.70 -2.20 21.80
C ARG A 7 -5.49 -2.09 20.29
N ASN A 8 -6.30 -1.27 19.63
CA ASN A 8 -6.06 -0.89 18.25
C ASN A 8 -5.02 0.24 18.22
N VAL A 9 -4.05 0.13 17.32
CA VAL A 9 -3.00 1.14 17.12
C VAL A 9 -3.10 1.66 15.70
N VAL A 10 -3.10 2.97 15.54
CA VAL A 10 -3.03 3.64 14.24
C VAL A 10 -1.66 4.30 14.11
N VAL A 11 -0.97 3.98 13.02
CA VAL A 11 0.34 4.58 12.70
C VAL A 11 0.18 5.51 11.50
N VAL A 12 0.43 6.79 11.71
CA VAL A 12 0.34 7.83 10.69
C VAL A 12 1.70 8.50 10.54
N GLY A 13 2.20 8.60 9.31
CA GLY A 13 3.36 9.41 8.99
C GLY A 13 2.94 10.87 8.79
N THR A 14 3.63 11.80 9.44
CA THR A 14 3.35 13.23 9.36
C THR A 14 4.45 14.01 8.63
N GLN A 15 5.42 13.30 8.05
CA GLN A 15 6.52 13.86 7.27
C GLN A 15 6.59 13.24 5.86
N TRP A 16 7.61 13.56 5.10
CA TRP A 16 7.74 13.26 3.67
C TRP A 16 8.07 11.81 3.30
N GLY A 17 7.89 10.85 4.19
CA GLY A 17 7.95 9.42 3.85
C GLY A 17 9.14 8.65 4.43
N ASP A 18 10.22 9.32 4.85
CA ASP A 18 11.44 8.67 5.34
C ASP A 18 11.53 8.56 6.88
N GLU A 19 10.40 8.60 7.57
CA GLU A 19 10.32 8.59 9.04
C GLU A 19 10.65 7.24 9.69
N GLY A 20 10.87 6.20 8.90
CA GLY A 20 11.08 4.85 9.44
C GLY A 20 9.80 4.15 9.90
N LYS A 21 8.63 4.67 9.54
CA LYS A 21 7.30 4.13 9.84
C LYS A 21 7.18 2.64 9.53
N GLY A 22 7.78 2.17 8.43
CA GLY A 22 7.77 0.77 8.06
C GLY A 22 8.35 -0.15 9.13
N LYS A 23 9.47 0.22 9.77
CA LYS A 23 10.08 -0.56 10.85
C LYS A 23 9.20 -0.62 12.08
N LEU A 24 8.57 0.51 12.44
CA LEU A 24 7.65 0.57 13.57
C LEU A 24 6.43 -0.33 13.33
N VAL A 25 5.84 -0.26 12.15
CA VAL A 25 4.70 -1.11 11.77
C VAL A 25 5.10 -2.58 11.80
N ASP A 26 6.26 -2.93 11.26
CA ASP A 26 6.73 -4.32 11.28
C ASP A 26 6.91 -4.85 12.70
N TRP A 27 7.51 -4.06 13.59
CA TRP A 27 7.62 -4.40 15.01
C TRP A 27 6.25 -4.59 15.68
N LEU A 28 5.30 -3.67 15.45
CA LEU A 28 3.95 -3.76 16.00
C LEU A 28 3.19 -5.01 15.50
N THR A 29 3.51 -5.50 14.31
CA THR A 29 2.87 -6.72 13.76
C THR A 29 3.24 -7.99 14.49
N GLU A 30 4.27 -7.98 15.35
CA GLU A 30 4.65 -9.15 16.17
C GLU A 30 3.55 -9.61 17.11
N THR A 31 2.75 -8.68 17.59
CA THR A 31 1.65 -8.95 18.53
C THR A 31 0.26 -8.71 17.93
N ALA A 32 0.20 -8.28 16.68
CA ALA A 32 -1.06 -7.95 16.02
C ALA A 32 -1.77 -9.21 15.51
N GLN A 33 -3.09 -9.26 15.66
CA GLN A 33 -3.94 -10.27 15.05
C GLN A 33 -4.33 -9.91 13.60
N GLY A 34 -4.28 -8.62 13.26
CA GLY A 34 -4.57 -8.13 11.94
C GLY A 34 -3.89 -6.79 11.65
N VAL A 35 -3.61 -6.54 10.39
CA VAL A 35 -3.00 -5.30 9.90
C VAL A 35 -3.83 -4.74 8.77
N VAL A 36 -4.17 -3.47 8.87
CA VAL A 36 -4.97 -2.75 7.86
C VAL A 36 -4.10 -1.69 7.20
N ARG A 37 -3.99 -1.75 5.88
CA ARG A 37 -3.55 -0.62 5.08
C ARG A 37 -4.79 0.16 4.65
N PHE A 38 -4.92 1.38 5.12
CA PHE A 38 -6.15 2.15 4.92
C PHE A 38 -6.01 3.26 3.87
N GLN A 39 -4.81 3.59 3.40
CA GLN A 39 -4.57 4.69 2.48
C GLN A 39 -3.32 4.49 1.62
N GLY A 40 -3.17 5.30 0.56
CA GLY A 40 -2.05 5.29 -0.36
C GLY A 40 -2.25 4.32 -1.52
N GLY A 41 -1.17 4.04 -2.22
CA GLY A 41 -1.14 3.12 -3.37
C GLY A 41 0.19 2.38 -3.41
N HIS A 42 0.59 1.93 -4.60
CA HIS A 42 1.83 1.18 -4.80
C HIS A 42 3.06 2.07 -5.03
N ASN A 43 3.00 3.36 -4.65
CA ASN A 43 4.10 4.32 -4.79
C ASN A 43 5.23 4.13 -3.77
N ALA A 44 4.92 3.64 -2.58
CA ALA A 44 5.91 3.34 -1.56
C ALA A 44 6.30 1.86 -1.62
N GLY A 45 7.56 1.56 -1.34
CA GLY A 45 8.06 0.20 -1.15
C GLY A 45 8.50 0.01 0.30
N HIS A 46 8.07 -1.09 0.91
CA HIS A 46 8.57 -1.54 2.20
C HIS A 46 9.37 -2.82 1.98
N THR A 47 10.69 -2.72 2.10
CA THR A 47 11.58 -3.88 1.89
C THR A 47 11.72 -4.67 3.18
N LEU A 48 11.37 -5.93 3.11
CA LEU A 48 11.53 -6.91 4.17
C LEU A 48 12.58 -7.96 3.74
N VAL A 49 13.21 -8.58 4.72
CA VAL A 49 14.12 -9.71 4.46
C VAL A 49 13.46 -10.99 4.95
N ILE A 50 13.16 -11.90 4.02
CA ILE A 50 12.51 -13.18 4.28
C ILE A 50 13.49 -14.28 3.95
N ASN A 51 13.86 -15.09 4.93
CA ASN A 51 14.81 -16.20 4.73
C ASN A 51 16.09 -15.78 3.95
N GLY A 52 16.58 -14.56 4.21
CA GLY A 52 17.73 -13.99 3.52
C GLY A 52 17.41 -13.33 2.16
N VAL A 53 16.17 -13.43 1.68
CA VAL A 53 15.74 -12.82 0.42
C VAL A 53 15.06 -11.47 0.68
N LYS A 54 15.51 -10.43 0.01
CA LYS A 54 14.89 -9.11 0.06
C LYS A 54 13.58 -9.13 -0.75
N THR A 55 12.48 -8.87 -0.10
CA THR A 55 11.15 -8.78 -0.72
C THR A 55 10.58 -7.38 -0.50
N ALA A 56 10.20 -6.70 -1.55
CA ALA A 56 9.56 -5.39 -1.48
C ALA A 56 8.04 -5.56 -1.50
N LEU A 57 7.37 -5.05 -0.47
CA LEU A 57 5.91 -4.94 -0.41
C LEU A 57 5.51 -3.52 -0.80
N HIS A 58 4.50 -3.39 -1.66
CA HIS A 58 3.97 -2.11 -2.12
C HIS A 58 2.52 -1.87 -1.70
N LEU A 59 1.67 -2.89 -1.82
CA LEU A 59 0.24 -2.83 -1.51
C LEU A 59 -0.12 -3.69 -0.30
N ILE A 60 0.47 -4.86 -0.20
CA ILE A 60 0.13 -5.82 0.85
C ILE A 60 0.74 -5.37 2.19
N PRO A 61 -0.03 -5.36 3.27
CA PRO A 61 0.48 -5.03 4.60
C PRO A 61 1.59 -5.99 5.05
N SER A 62 2.62 -5.47 5.74
CA SER A 62 3.79 -6.25 6.18
C SER A 62 3.44 -7.42 7.11
N GLY A 63 2.31 -7.34 7.82
CA GLY A 63 1.79 -8.45 8.63
C GLY A 63 1.57 -9.76 7.86
N ILE A 64 1.52 -9.72 6.52
CA ILE A 64 1.41 -10.93 5.69
C ILE A 64 2.58 -11.89 5.88
N MET A 65 3.73 -11.36 6.30
CA MET A 65 4.94 -12.13 6.55
C MET A 65 4.88 -12.97 7.83
N ARG A 66 3.95 -12.65 8.73
CA ARG A 66 3.79 -13.35 9.99
C ARG A 66 2.64 -14.35 9.90
N ALA A 67 2.93 -15.61 10.27
CA ALA A 67 1.92 -16.66 10.27
C ALA A 67 0.73 -16.27 11.17
N GLY A 68 -0.49 -16.52 10.69
CA GLY A 68 -1.73 -16.26 11.43
C GLY A 68 -2.22 -14.81 11.43
N VAL A 69 -1.43 -13.83 11.01
CA VAL A 69 -1.85 -12.43 10.93
C VAL A 69 -2.72 -12.22 9.71
N LYS A 70 -3.91 -11.64 9.89
CA LYS A 70 -4.82 -11.26 8.80
C LYS A 70 -4.43 -9.88 8.26
N CYS A 71 -4.46 -9.72 6.95
CA CYS A 71 -4.12 -8.49 6.27
C CYS A 71 -5.30 -7.94 5.49
N TYR A 72 -5.49 -6.64 5.60
CA TYR A 72 -6.62 -5.96 4.97
C TYR A 72 -6.14 -4.76 4.16
N VAL A 73 -6.63 -4.63 2.94
CA VAL A 73 -6.51 -3.43 2.12
C VAL A 73 -7.85 -2.72 2.16
N GLY A 74 -7.88 -1.56 2.82
CA GLY A 74 -9.09 -0.78 3.05
C GLY A 74 -9.45 0.10 1.85
N ASN A 75 -10.67 0.60 1.84
CA ASN A 75 -11.27 1.39 0.76
C ASN A 75 -10.57 2.72 0.45
N GLY A 76 -9.76 3.25 1.36
CA GLY A 76 -8.93 4.44 1.08
C GLY A 76 -7.67 4.16 0.26
N VAL A 77 -7.39 2.91 -0.10
CA VAL A 77 -6.25 2.55 -0.95
C VAL A 77 -6.65 2.63 -2.42
N VAL A 78 -5.88 3.36 -3.22
CA VAL A 78 -6.00 3.30 -4.68
C VAL A 78 -5.25 2.09 -5.21
N LEU A 79 -5.99 1.17 -5.81
CA LEU A 79 -5.54 -0.19 -6.08
C LEU A 79 -5.14 -0.38 -7.54
N SER A 80 -3.89 -0.74 -7.76
CA SER A 80 -3.44 -1.30 -9.05
C SER A 80 -3.58 -2.82 -8.99
N VAL A 81 -4.60 -3.36 -9.64
CA VAL A 81 -4.85 -4.82 -9.67
C VAL A 81 -3.67 -5.60 -10.25
N PRO A 82 -3.06 -5.20 -11.37
CA PRO A 82 -1.88 -5.90 -11.88
C PRO A 82 -0.74 -5.97 -10.87
N LYS A 83 -0.47 -4.86 -10.17
CA LYS A 83 0.60 -4.81 -9.16
C LYS A 83 0.28 -5.63 -7.92
N LEU A 84 -0.97 -5.69 -7.51
CA LEU A 84 -1.40 -6.55 -6.41
C LEU A 84 -1.20 -8.04 -6.76
N LEU A 85 -1.60 -8.44 -7.96
CA LEU A 85 -1.45 -9.84 -8.41
C LEU A 85 0.01 -10.24 -8.56
N GLU A 86 0.86 -9.36 -9.07
CA GLU A 86 2.30 -9.55 -9.16
C GLU A 86 2.92 -9.75 -7.78
N GLU A 87 2.53 -8.92 -6.80
CA GLU A 87 3.01 -8.99 -5.43
C GLU A 87 2.54 -10.28 -4.74
N ILE A 88 1.29 -10.69 -4.92
CA ILE A 88 0.75 -11.96 -4.42
C ILE A 88 1.56 -13.14 -4.98
N ALA A 89 1.75 -13.19 -6.29
CA ALA A 89 2.49 -14.27 -6.94
C ALA A 89 3.94 -14.36 -6.46
N GLY A 90 4.60 -13.22 -6.25
CA GLY A 90 5.96 -13.17 -5.70
C GLY A 90 6.04 -13.73 -4.28
N LEU A 91 5.10 -13.38 -3.42
CA LEU A 91 5.03 -13.88 -2.05
C LEU A 91 4.70 -15.37 -1.99
N GLU A 92 3.74 -15.84 -2.79
CA GLU A 92 3.39 -17.27 -2.85
C GLU A 92 4.56 -18.11 -3.36
N LYS A 93 5.32 -17.61 -4.35
CA LYS A 93 6.56 -18.25 -4.80
C LYS A 93 7.63 -18.34 -3.72
N ALA A 94 7.67 -17.38 -2.78
CA ALA A 94 8.53 -17.39 -1.61
C ALA A 94 7.99 -18.24 -0.44
N GLY A 95 6.87 -18.97 -0.63
CA GLY A 95 6.27 -19.85 0.37
C GLY A 95 5.38 -19.13 1.38
N VAL A 96 4.99 -17.88 1.12
CA VAL A 96 4.10 -17.13 1.99
C VAL A 96 2.65 -17.42 1.62
N GLU A 97 1.85 -17.83 2.59
CA GLU A 97 0.41 -18.04 2.42
C GLU A 97 -0.31 -16.68 2.39
N VAL A 98 -0.77 -16.24 1.20
CA VAL A 98 -1.35 -14.90 1.02
C VAL A 98 -2.87 -14.94 0.96
N ARG A 99 -3.45 -15.72 0.04
CA ARG A 99 -4.88 -15.61 -0.33
C ARG A 99 -5.85 -15.95 0.80
N SER A 100 -5.48 -16.84 1.69
CA SER A 100 -6.31 -17.20 2.86
C SER A 100 -6.37 -16.07 3.90
N ARG A 101 -5.34 -15.22 3.95
CA ARG A 101 -5.15 -14.18 4.97
C ARG A 101 -5.32 -12.75 4.47
N LEU A 102 -5.25 -12.51 3.15
CA LEU A 102 -5.44 -11.18 2.56
C LEU A 102 -6.92 -10.96 2.24
N ARG A 103 -7.43 -9.79 2.61
CA ARG A 103 -8.75 -9.29 2.22
C ARG A 103 -8.59 -7.90 1.63
N VAL A 104 -9.28 -7.65 0.54
CA VAL A 104 -9.28 -6.36 -0.15
C VAL A 104 -10.72 -5.85 -0.16
N SER A 105 -10.90 -4.59 0.20
CA SER A 105 -12.21 -3.95 0.12
C SER A 105 -12.65 -3.86 -1.34
N ASP A 106 -13.88 -4.19 -1.63
CA ASP A 106 -14.53 -4.01 -2.93
C ASP A 106 -14.78 -2.54 -3.29
N ALA A 107 -14.72 -1.67 -2.29
CA ALA A 107 -14.82 -0.22 -2.46
C ALA A 107 -13.47 0.49 -2.71
N CYS A 108 -12.38 -0.24 -2.94
CA CYS A 108 -11.10 0.38 -3.32
C CYS A 108 -11.20 1.05 -4.69
N PRO A 109 -10.86 2.34 -4.84
CA PRO A 109 -10.70 2.95 -6.15
C PRO A 109 -9.62 2.24 -6.97
N LEU A 110 -9.88 2.00 -8.25
CA LEU A 110 -8.94 1.31 -9.13
C LEU A 110 -8.06 2.33 -9.88
N ILE A 111 -6.77 2.03 -9.95
CA ILE A 111 -5.86 2.73 -10.86
C ILE A 111 -5.98 2.08 -12.24
N LEU A 112 -6.51 2.85 -13.18
CA LEU A 112 -6.68 2.45 -14.58
C LEU A 112 -5.58 3.09 -15.45
N PRO A 113 -5.31 2.59 -16.67
CA PRO A 113 -4.25 3.09 -17.53
C PRO A 113 -4.33 4.60 -17.81
N TYR A 114 -5.53 5.16 -17.93
CA TYR A 114 -5.70 6.58 -18.17
C TYR A 114 -5.28 7.46 -16.97
N HIS A 115 -5.38 6.95 -15.73
CA HIS A 115 -4.87 7.67 -14.55
C HIS A 115 -3.35 7.83 -14.62
N VAL A 116 -2.66 6.78 -15.06
CA VAL A 116 -1.20 6.79 -15.26
C VAL A 116 -0.83 7.79 -16.38
N ALA A 117 -1.54 7.72 -17.51
CA ALA A 117 -1.32 8.64 -18.63
C ALA A 117 -1.54 10.11 -18.23
N LEU A 118 -2.57 10.38 -17.45
CA LEU A 118 -2.88 11.72 -16.95
C LEU A 118 -1.81 12.24 -15.98
N ASP A 119 -1.32 11.40 -15.10
CA ASP A 119 -0.24 11.74 -14.14
C ASP A 119 1.03 12.17 -14.89
N VAL A 120 1.46 11.36 -15.85
CA VAL A 120 2.63 11.65 -16.69
C VAL A 120 2.43 12.91 -17.55
N ALA A 121 1.26 13.06 -18.16
CA ALA A 121 0.97 14.22 -19.02
C ALA A 121 0.95 15.54 -18.22
N ARG A 122 0.42 15.53 -16.99
CA ARG A 122 0.40 16.71 -16.11
C ARG A 122 1.81 17.13 -15.68
N GLU A 123 2.69 16.20 -15.36
CA GLU A 123 4.08 16.50 -15.01
C GLU A 123 4.85 17.05 -16.22
N ALA A 124 4.65 16.48 -17.42
CA ALA A 124 5.26 16.97 -18.64
C ALA A 124 4.75 18.38 -19.04
N ALA A 125 3.46 18.68 -18.80
CA ALA A 125 2.91 20.00 -19.06
C ALA A 125 3.51 21.07 -18.14
N LYS A 126 3.70 20.76 -16.85
CA LYS A 126 4.36 21.65 -15.89
C LYS A 126 5.81 21.96 -16.29
N GLU A 127 6.53 20.94 -16.72
CA GLU A 127 7.90 21.11 -17.20
C GLU A 127 7.98 22.07 -18.39
N LYS A 128 7.10 21.88 -19.38
CA LYS A 128 7.02 22.78 -20.56
C LYS A 128 6.62 24.21 -20.19
N ALA A 129 5.78 24.38 -19.19
CA ALA A 129 5.36 25.69 -18.70
C ALA A 129 6.39 26.38 -17.79
N GLY A 130 7.54 25.75 -17.50
CA GLY A 130 8.55 26.28 -16.60
C GLY A 130 8.09 26.38 -15.14
N THR A 131 7.01 25.67 -14.77
CA THR A 131 6.50 25.63 -13.39
C THR A 131 7.10 24.45 -12.63
N ALA A 132 7.17 24.58 -11.30
CA ALA A 132 7.73 23.52 -10.45
C ALA A 132 6.95 22.21 -10.61
N LYS A 133 7.66 21.13 -10.94
CA LYS A 133 7.12 19.77 -10.90
C LYS A 133 6.73 19.41 -9.47
N ILE A 134 5.67 18.64 -9.31
CA ILE A 134 5.32 18.02 -8.02
C ILE A 134 6.29 16.89 -7.72
N GLY A 135 6.89 16.27 -8.74
CA GLY A 135 7.75 15.10 -8.59
C GLY A 135 6.95 13.85 -8.29
N THR A 136 5.83 13.66 -8.99
CA THR A 136 5.00 12.46 -8.82
C THR A 136 5.77 11.21 -9.26
N THR A 137 5.32 10.05 -8.79
CA THR A 137 5.93 8.77 -9.19
C THR A 137 5.45 8.30 -10.57
N GLY A 138 4.57 9.05 -11.25
CA GLY A 138 3.99 8.69 -12.53
C GLY A 138 3.13 7.41 -12.49
N ARG A 139 2.59 7.06 -11.33
CA ARG A 139 1.82 5.82 -11.13
C ARG A 139 0.31 6.00 -11.12
N GLY A 140 -0.16 7.20 -11.39
CA GLY A 140 -1.57 7.53 -11.49
C GLY A 140 -2.32 7.59 -10.15
N ILE A 141 -1.61 7.67 -9.03
CA ILE A 141 -2.22 7.65 -7.68
C ILE A 141 -3.01 8.92 -7.43
N GLY A 142 -2.43 10.09 -7.71
CA GLY A 142 -3.10 11.39 -7.57
C GLY A 142 -4.38 11.47 -8.41
N PRO A 143 -4.30 11.25 -9.73
CA PRO A 143 -5.47 11.22 -10.60
C PRO A 143 -6.54 10.19 -10.19
N ALA A 144 -6.15 9.01 -9.68
CA ALA A 144 -7.11 8.03 -9.21
C ALA A 144 -7.88 8.50 -7.99
N TYR A 145 -7.23 9.16 -7.03
CA TYR A 145 -7.93 9.79 -5.90
C TYR A 145 -8.85 10.91 -6.35
N GLU A 146 -8.35 11.82 -7.18
CA GLU A 146 -9.11 12.97 -7.67
C GLU A 146 -10.39 12.53 -8.39
N LEU A 147 -10.29 11.61 -9.33
CA LEU A 147 -11.41 11.19 -10.16
C LEU A 147 -12.38 10.25 -9.42
N SER A 148 -11.90 9.43 -8.48
CA SER A 148 -12.77 8.55 -7.72
C SER A 148 -13.65 9.30 -6.71
N LEU A 149 -13.17 10.43 -6.18
CA LEU A 149 -13.94 11.26 -5.24
C LEU A 149 -15.02 12.10 -5.93
N ILE A 150 -14.88 12.39 -7.22
CA ILE A 150 -15.87 13.15 -8.00
C ILE A 150 -17.14 12.32 -8.26
N HIS A 151 -17.06 11.01 -8.21
CA HIS A 151 -18.18 10.10 -8.47
C HIS A 151 -18.93 9.65 -7.19
N ILE A 152 -18.54 10.14 -6.06
CA ILE A 152 -19.24 9.96 -4.78
C ILE A 152 -20.19 11.13 -4.53
#